data_ee4f12dc1ad7edac32476925d91e86c1
#
_entry.id   ee4f12dc1ad7edac32476925d91e86c1
#
_cell.length_a   1.000
_cell.length_b   1.000
_cell.length_c   1.000
_cell.angle_alpha   90.00
_cell.angle_beta   90.00
_cell.angle_gamma   90.00
#
_symmetry.space_group_name_H-M   'P 1'
#
loop_
_entity.id
_entity.type
_entity.pdbx_description
1 polymer ?
#
loop_
_entity_poly.entity_id
_entity_poly.type
_entity_poly.pdbx_seq_one_letter_code
_entity_poly.pdbx_strand_id
1 'polypeptide(L)'
;MFELSPSLSAGSQLNLGEVLDRTRELSHIHLDVDDGNFVHEITFGMDTVATVARNTDVPLDVHLEVLNPMDYVRPLCEIGVSAACAHVEALPFPSEFLSALRRGGIEKIGLAINLKTPVDEILSYADQLDYVIFVSVEADSDGLPFRPMTLEKVRRAREAFGDRVQLWVDGGVNETNLPDVIRAGADAVVVGRAVFGQDDPIAAARRIEKIGNDCLAKCGRA
;
A
#
# COMPACT_ATOMS: atom_id res chain seq x y z
N MET A 1 6.58 -15.01 -3.08
CA MET A 1 7.56 -14.27 -2.23
C MET A 1 6.80 -13.15 -1.52
N PHE A 2 7.06 -12.91 -0.24
CA PHE A 2 6.44 -11.81 0.53
C PHE A 2 6.93 -10.45 0.02
N GLU A 3 6.01 -9.49 -0.15
CA GLU A 3 6.35 -8.12 -0.55
C GLU A 3 6.23 -7.17 0.65
N LEU A 4 7.25 -6.33 0.83
CA LEU A 4 7.28 -5.27 1.83
C LEU A 4 7.37 -3.93 1.13
N SER A 5 6.44 -3.02 1.40
CA SER A 5 6.45 -1.65 0.89
C SER A 5 6.51 -0.65 2.05
N PRO A 6 7.70 -0.12 2.37
CA PRO A 6 7.86 0.89 3.42
C PRO A 6 7.29 2.24 2.99
N SER A 7 6.36 2.80 3.81
CA SER A 7 5.75 4.10 3.55
C SER A 7 6.66 5.25 3.98
N LEU A 8 7.01 6.12 3.03
CA LEU A 8 7.81 7.32 3.28
C LEU A 8 7.12 8.35 4.15
N SER A 9 5.79 8.30 4.29
CA SER A 9 5.04 9.23 5.14
C SER A 9 5.47 9.16 6.61
N ALA A 10 5.97 8.00 7.05
CA ALA A 10 6.52 7.81 8.39
C ALA A 10 7.97 8.31 8.55
N GLY A 11 8.61 8.72 7.48
CA GLY A 11 9.94 9.32 7.49
C GLY A 11 9.91 10.82 7.76
N SER A 12 11.10 11.42 7.95
CA SER A 12 11.21 12.87 8.11
C SER A 12 10.96 13.58 6.77
N GLN A 13 9.85 14.30 6.65
CA GLN A 13 9.54 15.09 5.44
C GLN A 13 10.55 16.22 5.22
N LEU A 14 11.17 16.76 6.28
CA LEU A 14 12.21 17.79 6.16
C LEU A 14 13.51 17.24 5.58
N ASN A 15 13.78 15.94 5.74
CA ASN A 15 15.00 15.27 5.32
C ASN A 15 14.69 14.12 4.35
N LEU A 16 13.69 14.29 3.47
CA LEU A 16 13.22 13.24 2.57
C LEU A 16 14.35 12.66 1.69
N GLY A 17 15.31 13.49 1.28
CA GLY A 17 16.49 13.04 0.53
C GLY A 17 17.34 12.04 1.31
N GLU A 18 17.59 12.28 2.60
CA GLU A 18 18.32 11.35 3.46
C GLU A 18 17.55 10.06 3.69
N VAL A 19 16.21 10.15 3.80
CA VAL A 19 15.33 8.97 3.90
C VAL A 19 15.44 8.15 2.62
N LEU A 20 15.39 8.77 1.44
CA LEU A 20 15.53 8.09 0.15
C LEU A 20 16.90 7.42 0.01
N ASP A 21 17.99 8.08 0.39
CA ASP A 21 19.33 7.47 0.36
C ASP A 21 19.41 6.20 1.20
N ARG A 22 18.69 6.16 2.33
CA ARG A 22 18.61 4.99 3.21
C ARG A 22 17.65 3.91 2.70
N THR A 23 16.85 4.16 1.66
CA THR A 23 15.89 3.19 1.09
C THR A 23 16.38 2.53 -0.20
N ARG A 24 17.55 2.87 -0.71
CA ARG A 24 18.08 2.37 -2.00
C ARG A 24 18.19 0.85 -2.11
N GLU A 25 18.24 0.14 -0.99
CA GLU A 25 18.32 -1.33 -0.93
C GLU A 25 16.94 -2.00 -0.75
N LEU A 26 15.86 -1.23 -0.67
CA LEU A 26 14.51 -1.74 -0.54
C LEU A 26 13.97 -2.19 -1.91
N SER A 27 13.04 -3.13 -1.89
CA SER A 27 12.39 -3.63 -3.11
C SER A 27 11.29 -2.69 -3.64
N HIS A 28 10.63 -1.96 -2.74
CA HIS A 28 9.55 -1.02 -3.03
C HIS A 28 9.58 0.17 -2.08
N ILE A 29 8.95 1.25 -2.48
CA ILE A 29 8.68 2.43 -1.65
C ILE A 29 7.21 2.80 -1.82
N HIS A 30 6.51 2.93 -0.70
CA HIS A 30 5.11 3.37 -0.65
C HIS A 30 5.00 4.87 -0.44
N LEU A 31 4.08 5.50 -1.17
CA LEU A 31 3.77 6.91 -1.06
C LEU A 31 2.27 7.09 -0.86
N ASP A 32 1.89 7.56 0.32
CA ASP A 32 0.53 7.99 0.63
C ASP A 32 0.34 9.42 0.11
N VAL A 33 -0.65 9.61 -0.75
CA VAL A 33 -1.05 10.93 -1.27
C VAL A 33 -2.40 11.27 -0.66
N ASP A 34 -2.39 12.18 0.32
CA ASP A 34 -3.55 12.56 1.11
C ASP A 34 -3.89 14.02 0.85
N ASP A 35 -5.17 14.33 0.61
CA ASP A 35 -5.62 15.65 0.15
C ASP A 35 -6.27 16.52 1.25
N GLY A 36 -6.34 16.02 2.49
CA GLY A 36 -7.00 16.72 3.59
C GLY A 36 -8.53 16.76 3.49
N ASN A 37 -9.12 16.05 2.52
CA ASN A 37 -10.58 16.01 2.31
C ASN A 37 -11.12 14.58 2.43
N PHE A 38 -10.50 13.61 1.77
CA PHE A 38 -10.85 12.20 1.92
C PHE A 38 -10.40 11.68 3.29
N VAL A 39 -9.17 11.99 3.67
CA VAL A 39 -8.63 11.90 5.03
C VAL A 39 -8.29 13.29 5.54
N HIS A 40 -8.18 13.48 6.87
CA HIS A 40 -7.90 14.81 7.45
C HIS A 40 -6.41 15.17 7.48
N GLU A 41 -5.57 14.32 6.94
CA GLU A 41 -4.13 14.52 6.82
C GLU A 41 -3.76 15.01 5.41
N ILE A 42 -2.65 15.73 5.29
CA ILE A 42 -2.02 16.10 4.03
C ILE A 42 -0.59 15.58 4.08
N THR A 43 -0.26 14.67 3.18
CA THR A 43 1.08 14.08 3.12
C THR A 43 1.86 14.60 1.92
N PHE A 44 1.87 13.84 0.81
CA PHE A 44 2.62 14.16 -0.39
C PHE A 44 1.71 14.65 -1.51
N GLY A 45 2.12 15.75 -2.16
CA GLY A 45 1.55 16.16 -3.44
C GLY A 45 2.29 15.52 -4.61
N MET A 46 1.71 15.62 -5.83
CA MET A 46 2.30 15.02 -7.04
C MET A 46 3.69 15.54 -7.38
N ASP A 47 4.02 16.79 -7.02
CA ASP A 47 5.37 17.33 -7.20
C ASP A 47 6.40 16.59 -6.33
N THR A 48 6.01 16.19 -5.11
CA THR A 48 6.85 15.37 -4.24
C THR A 48 7.00 13.97 -4.82
N VAL A 49 5.91 13.32 -5.26
CA VAL A 49 5.96 12.00 -5.93
C VAL A 49 6.89 12.04 -7.14
N ALA A 50 6.75 13.06 -8.00
CA ALA A 50 7.63 13.25 -9.17
C ALA A 50 9.09 13.49 -8.77
N THR A 51 9.32 14.19 -7.65
CA THR A 51 10.69 14.43 -7.14
C THR A 51 11.30 13.15 -6.60
N VAL A 52 10.56 12.36 -5.83
CA VAL A 52 10.97 11.04 -5.36
C VAL A 52 11.34 10.15 -6.55
N ALA A 53 10.45 10.03 -7.55
CA ALA A 53 10.67 9.20 -8.73
C ALA A 53 11.96 9.57 -9.50
N ARG A 54 12.31 10.86 -9.55
CA ARG A 54 13.56 11.30 -10.21
C ARG A 54 14.82 11.02 -9.40
N ASN A 55 14.71 10.71 -8.12
CA ASN A 55 15.85 10.55 -7.21
C ASN A 55 16.03 9.12 -6.69
N THR A 56 15.27 8.17 -7.18
CA THR A 56 15.41 6.74 -6.84
C THR A 56 15.11 5.86 -8.05
N ASP A 57 15.78 4.71 -8.12
CA ASP A 57 15.47 3.62 -9.05
C ASP A 57 14.58 2.54 -8.39
N VAL A 58 14.27 2.70 -7.11
CA VAL A 58 13.39 1.78 -6.38
C VAL A 58 11.96 1.94 -6.89
N PRO A 59 11.25 0.85 -7.24
CA PRO A 59 9.86 0.91 -7.66
C PRO A 59 8.96 1.63 -6.66
N LEU A 60 8.12 2.54 -7.16
CA LEU A 60 7.18 3.31 -6.35
C LEU A 60 5.78 2.75 -6.49
N ASP A 61 5.12 2.51 -5.37
CA ASP A 61 3.68 2.31 -5.32
C ASP A 61 3.01 3.51 -4.65
N VAL A 62 1.92 3.99 -5.25
CA VAL A 62 1.21 5.19 -4.81
C VAL A 62 -0.20 4.84 -4.37
N HIS A 63 -0.50 5.15 -3.12
CA HIS A 63 -1.82 5.01 -2.54
C HIS A 63 -2.51 6.38 -2.51
N LEU A 64 -3.60 6.51 -3.25
CA LEU A 64 -4.39 7.73 -3.32
C LEU A 64 -5.48 7.70 -2.24
N GLU A 65 -5.30 8.46 -1.19
CA GLU A 65 -6.30 8.75 -0.17
C GLU A 65 -6.90 10.16 -0.40
N VAL A 66 -7.51 10.33 -1.57
CA VAL A 66 -8.00 11.61 -2.09
C VAL A 66 -9.46 11.53 -2.51
N LEU A 67 -10.16 12.66 -2.47
CA LEU A 67 -11.58 12.72 -2.80
C LEU A 67 -11.85 12.52 -4.30
N ASN A 68 -10.93 12.94 -5.18
CA ASN A 68 -11.06 12.86 -6.64
C ASN A 68 -9.89 12.09 -7.28
N PRO A 69 -9.79 10.76 -7.16
CA PRO A 69 -8.63 10.00 -7.66
C PRO A 69 -8.39 10.14 -9.17
N MET A 70 -9.44 10.39 -9.97
CA MET A 70 -9.32 10.53 -11.41
C MET A 70 -8.42 11.71 -11.84
N ASP A 71 -8.31 12.76 -11.03
CA ASP A 71 -7.46 13.92 -11.31
C ASP A 71 -5.96 13.57 -11.23
N TYR A 72 -5.62 12.47 -10.54
CA TYR A 72 -4.25 12.00 -10.30
C TYR A 72 -3.77 10.98 -11.34
N VAL A 73 -4.67 10.39 -12.12
CA VAL A 73 -4.31 9.34 -13.10
C VAL A 73 -3.26 9.85 -14.10
N ARG A 74 -3.50 11.00 -14.73
CA ARG A 74 -2.57 11.55 -15.71
C ARG A 74 -1.19 11.86 -15.11
N PRO A 75 -1.08 12.58 -13.99
CA PRO A 75 0.21 12.79 -13.32
C PRO A 75 0.95 11.50 -12.98
N LEU A 76 0.27 10.48 -12.42
CA LEU A 76 0.88 9.19 -12.10
C LEU A 76 1.45 8.49 -13.32
N CYS A 77 0.71 8.51 -14.44
CA CYS A 77 1.17 7.92 -15.70
C CYS A 77 2.38 8.68 -16.29
N GLU A 78 2.37 10.02 -16.23
CA GLU A 78 3.49 10.85 -16.68
C GLU A 78 4.76 10.67 -15.83
N ILE A 79 4.61 10.40 -14.53
CA ILE A 79 5.71 10.08 -13.61
C ILE A 79 6.25 8.68 -13.87
N GLY A 80 5.38 7.73 -14.23
CA GLY A 80 5.74 6.33 -14.48
C GLY A 80 5.93 5.52 -13.19
N VAL A 81 5.05 5.69 -12.21
CA VAL A 81 5.06 4.85 -10.99
C VAL A 81 4.76 3.39 -11.32
N SER A 82 5.29 2.46 -10.54
CA SER A 82 5.16 1.03 -10.80
C SER A 82 3.78 0.49 -10.43
N ALA A 83 3.18 1.03 -9.38
CA ALA A 83 1.85 0.65 -8.93
C ALA A 83 1.04 1.87 -8.46
N ALA A 84 -0.28 1.80 -8.62
CA ALA A 84 -1.18 2.82 -8.09
C ALA A 84 -2.54 2.23 -7.71
N CYS A 85 -3.08 2.70 -6.59
CA CYS A 85 -4.45 2.40 -6.18
C CYS A 85 -5.16 3.64 -5.63
N ALA A 86 -6.47 3.53 -5.52
CA ALA A 86 -7.31 4.51 -4.84
C ALA A 86 -8.41 3.81 -4.05
N HIS A 87 -8.96 4.52 -3.09
CA HIS A 87 -10.08 4.03 -2.31
C HIS A 87 -11.36 3.87 -3.14
N VAL A 88 -12.00 2.69 -3.06
CA VAL A 88 -13.27 2.44 -3.74
C VAL A 88 -14.35 3.45 -3.32
N GLU A 89 -14.28 3.93 -2.09
CA GLU A 89 -15.19 4.91 -1.51
C GLU A 89 -15.12 6.29 -2.20
N ALA A 90 -14.01 6.60 -2.85
CA ALA A 90 -13.81 7.84 -3.60
C ALA A 90 -14.08 7.68 -5.11
N LEU A 91 -14.46 6.48 -5.57
CA LEU A 91 -14.61 6.15 -6.98
C LEU A 91 -16.06 5.81 -7.33
N PRO A 92 -16.83 6.74 -7.93
CA PRO A 92 -18.17 6.41 -8.45
C PRO A 92 -18.14 5.30 -9.51
N PHE A 93 -17.06 5.21 -10.28
CA PHE A 93 -16.86 4.26 -11.37
C PHE A 93 -15.45 3.63 -11.31
N PRO A 94 -15.20 2.65 -10.40
CA PRO A 94 -13.87 2.05 -10.23
C PRO A 94 -13.25 1.49 -11.51
N SER A 95 -14.05 0.88 -12.40
CA SER A 95 -13.54 0.35 -13.68
C SER A 95 -12.98 1.43 -14.61
N GLU A 96 -13.49 2.66 -14.54
CA GLU A 96 -12.95 3.78 -15.32
C GLU A 96 -11.55 4.17 -14.84
N PHE A 97 -11.37 4.27 -13.52
CA PHE A 97 -10.08 4.54 -12.88
C PHE A 97 -9.04 3.46 -13.22
N LEU A 98 -9.38 2.19 -12.98
CA LEU A 98 -8.50 1.06 -13.27
C LEU A 98 -8.11 1.01 -14.75
N SER A 99 -9.08 1.17 -15.65
CA SER A 99 -8.84 1.20 -17.09
C SER A 99 -7.96 2.38 -17.52
N ALA A 100 -8.11 3.55 -16.88
CA ALA A 100 -7.30 4.72 -17.19
C ALA A 100 -5.84 4.54 -16.76
N LEU A 101 -5.58 4.00 -15.57
CA LEU A 101 -4.23 3.64 -15.11
C LEU A 101 -3.57 2.61 -16.03
N ARG A 102 -4.32 1.55 -16.41
CA ARG A 102 -3.80 0.50 -17.32
C ARG A 102 -3.44 1.06 -18.69
N ARG A 103 -4.29 1.90 -19.28
CA ARG A 103 -3.99 2.57 -20.56
C ARG A 103 -2.82 3.53 -20.46
N GLY A 104 -2.62 4.13 -19.28
CA GLY A 104 -1.47 5.00 -18.99
C GLY A 104 -0.15 4.27 -18.75
N GLY A 105 -0.16 2.93 -18.75
CA GLY A 105 1.05 2.11 -18.64
C GLY A 105 1.47 1.77 -17.21
N ILE A 106 0.63 2.01 -16.21
CA ILE A 106 0.90 1.56 -14.82
C ILE A 106 0.86 0.03 -14.80
N GLU A 107 1.93 -0.57 -14.27
CA GLU A 107 2.12 -2.02 -14.30
C GLU A 107 1.15 -2.74 -13.36
N LYS A 108 1.10 -2.34 -12.08
CA LYS A 108 0.18 -2.89 -11.08
C LYS A 108 -0.90 -1.86 -10.73
N ILE A 109 -2.17 -2.24 -10.89
CA ILE A 109 -3.30 -1.37 -10.53
C ILE A 109 -4.19 -2.01 -9.49
N GLY A 110 -4.68 -1.22 -8.54
CA GLY A 110 -5.43 -1.73 -7.41
C GLY A 110 -6.54 -0.83 -6.92
N LEU A 111 -7.29 -1.37 -5.96
CA LEU A 111 -8.24 -0.63 -5.14
C LEU A 111 -7.83 -0.74 -3.67
N ALA A 112 -8.15 0.28 -2.90
CA ALA A 112 -8.07 0.25 -1.44
C ALA A 112 -9.46 0.27 -0.83
N ILE A 113 -9.62 -0.33 0.36
CA ILE A 113 -10.86 -0.25 1.13
C ILE A 113 -10.59 0.13 2.59
N ASN A 114 -11.39 1.06 3.09
CA ASN A 114 -11.36 1.49 4.47
C ASN A 114 -11.82 0.41 5.44
N LEU A 115 -11.52 0.61 6.72
CA LEU A 115 -11.84 -0.31 7.81
C LEU A 115 -13.32 -0.72 7.83
N LYS A 116 -14.25 0.22 7.64
CA LYS A 116 -15.70 -0.01 7.66
C LYS A 116 -16.28 -0.60 6.36
N THR A 117 -15.57 -0.52 5.23
CA THR A 117 -16.09 -0.91 3.92
C THR A 117 -16.04 -2.43 3.74
N PRO A 118 -17.17 -3.08 3.39
CA PRO A 118 -17.19 -4.51 3.15
C PRO A 118 -16.37 -4.93 1.93
N VAL A 119 -15.85 -6.15 1.94
CA VAL A 119 -15.12 -6.74 0.80
C VAL A 119 -15.99 -6.83 -0.46
N ASP A 120 -17.31 -6.97 -0.29
CA ASP A 120 -18.27 -7.07 -1.39
C ASP A 120 -18.20 -5.90 -2.37
N GLU A 121 -17.81 -4.71 -1.90
CA GLU A 121 -17.67 -3.51 -2.72
C GLU A 121 -16.61 -3.65 -3.84
N ILE A 122 -15.67 -4.57 -3.68
CA ILE A 122 -14.57 -4.77 -4.63
C ILE A 122 -14.63 -6.11 -5.38
N LEU A 123 -15.48 -7.05 -4.98
CA LEU A 123 -15.54 -8.38 -5.61
C LEU A 123 -15.85 -8.34 -7.11
N SER A 124 -16.67 -7.39 -7.54
CA SER A 124 -17.06 -7.22 -8.95
C SER A 124 -15.93 -6.75 -9.85
N TYR A 125 -14.79 -6.35 -9.30
CA TYR A 125 -13.64 -5.83 -10.05
C TYR A 125 -12.46 -6.81 -10.09
N ALA A 126 -12.64 -8.04 -9.60
CA ALA A 126 -11.58 -9.04 -9.43
C ALA A 126 -10.77 -9.34 -10.72
N ASP A 127 -11.40 -9.23 -11.88
CA ASP A 127 -10.78 -9.46 -13.19
C ASP A 127 -9.97 -8.26 -13.71
N GLN A 128 -10.07 -7.11 -13.04
CA GLN A 128 -9.39 -5.87 -13.39
C GLN A 128 -8.24 -5.54 -12.42
N LEU A 129 -8.21 -6.20 -11.25
CA LEU A 129 -7.29 -5.90 -10.16
C LEU A 129 -6.03 -6.77 -10.20
N ASP A 130 -4.87 -6.14 -10.00
CA ASP A 130 -3.64 -6.84 -9.67
C ASP A 130 -3.50 -6.98 -8.14
N TYR A 131 -3.96 -5.99 -7.38
CA TYR A 131 -3.90 -6.01 -5.91
C TYR A 131 -5.03 -5.21 -5.25
N VAL A 132 -5.20 -5.46 -3.94
CA VAL A 132 -6.11 -4.71 -3.07
C VAL A 132 -5.38 -4.34 -1.79
N ILE A 133 -5.52 -3.09 -1.35
CA ILE A 133 -5.06 -2.63 -0.03
C ILE A 133 -6.23 -2.65 0.97
N PHE A 134 -6.04 -3.37 2.07
CA PHE A 134 -6.92 -3.37 3.24
C PHE A 134 -6.34 -2.45 4.29
N VAL A 135 -6.96 -1.28 4.48
CA VAL A 135 -6.57 -0.37 5.55
C VAL A 135 -7.03 -0.93 6.89
N SER A 136 -6.12 -1.08 7.82
CA SER A 136 -6.33 -1.77 9.10
C SER A 136 -6.40 -0.84 10.30
N VAL A 137 -6.30 0.46 10.07
CA VAL A 137 -6.52 1.54 11.04
C VAL A 137 -7.39 2.61 10.38
N GLU A 138 -8.01 3.48 11.15
CA GLU A 138 -8.58 4.68 10.53
C GLU A 138 -7.44 5.54 10.00
N ALA A 139 -7.54 6.01 8.76
CA ALA A 139 -6.58 6.95 8.19
C ALA A 139 -6.49 8.21 9.08
N ASP A 140 -5.36 8.88 9.09
CA ASP A 140 -5.03 10.06 9.92
C ASP A 140 -5.06 9.83 11.45
N SER A 141 -5.13 8.61 11.87
CA SER A 141 -5.15 8.29 13.28
C SER A 141 -3.74 8.03 13.80
N ASP A 142 -3.08 9.08 14.24
CA ASP A 142 -1.73 9.03 14.81
C ASP A 142 -1.56 7.91 15.83
N GLY A 143 -0.87 6.85 15.42
CA GLY A 143 -0.48 5.76 16.30
C GLY A 143 -1.60 4.86 16.78
N LEU A 144 -2.78 4.88 16.18
CA LEU A 144 -3.79 3.88 16.49
C LEU A 144 -3.27 2.46 16.18
N PRO A 145 -3.59 1.50 17.06
CA PRO A 145 -3.12 0.13 16.87
C PRO A 145 -3.87 -0.54 15.72
N PHE A 146 -3.18 -1.46 15.07
CA PHE A 146 -3.75 -2.42 14.14
C PHE A 146 -5.08 -3.00 14.64
N ARG A 147 -6.10 -3.02 13.79
CA ARG A 147 -7.42 -3.57 14.10
C ARG A 147 -7.54 -5.01 13.63
N PRO A 148 -7.54 -6.01 14.54
CA PRO A 148 -7.53 -7.43 14.15
C PRO A 148 -8.74 -7.88 13.32
N MET A 149 -9.85 -7.16 13.35
CA MET A 149 -11.02 -7.46 12.52
C MET A 149 -10.74 -7.31 11.01
N THR A 150 -9.70 -6.58 10.62
CA THR A 150 -9.24 -6.51 9.23
C THR A 150 -8.83 -7.90 8.72
N LEU A 151 -8.31 -8.78 9.59
CA LEU A 151 -7.92 -10.13 9.22
C LEU A 151 -9.08 -10.95 8.64
N GLU A 152 -10.30 -10.71 9.10
CA GLU A 152 -11.49 -11.39 8.56
C GLU A 152 -11.79 -10.91 7.13
N LYS A 153 -11.61 -9.63 6.85
CA LYS A 153 -11.75 -9.09 5.49
C LYS A 153 -10.73 -9.70 4.54
N VAL A 154 -9.47 -9.82 5.00
CA VAL A 154 -8.39 -10.44 4.22
C VAL A 154 -8.70 -11.92 3.93
N ARG A 155 -9.17 -12.70 4.91
CA ARG A 155 -9.59 -14.10 4.69
C ARG A 155 -10.69 -14.21 3.66
N ARG A 156 -11.75 -13.41 3.80
CA ARG A 156 -12.87 -13.38 2.86
C ARG A 156 -12.43 -13.02 1.44
N ALA A 157 -11.54 -12.03 1.32
CA ALA A 157 -10.98 -11.65 0.02
C ALA A 157 -10.14 -12.78 -0.58
N ARG A 158 -9.31 -13.47 0.23
CA ARG A 158 -8.52 -14.62 -0.23
C ARG A 158 -9.41 -15.76 -0.71
N GLU A 159 -10.48 -16.06 -0.01
CA GLU A 159 -11.47 -17.05 -0.42
C GLU A 159 -12.11 -16.68 -1.77
N ALA A 160 -12.43 -15.40 -1.98
CA ALA A 160 -13.12 -14.95 -3.19
C ALA A 160 -12.17 -14.81 -4.40
N PHE A 161 -10.99 -14.25 -4.20
CA PHE A 161 -10.05 -13.95 -5.29
C PHE A 161 -9.08 -15.10 -5.59
N GLY A 162 -8.88 -16.02 -4.64
CA GLY A 162 -7.78 -17.00 -4.73
C GLY A 162 -6.44 -16.28 -4.82
N ASP A 163 -5.52 -16.78 -5.63
CA ASP A 163 -4.19 -16.18 -5.82
C ASP A 163 -4.11 -15.22 -7.02
N ARG A 164 -5.27 -14.89 -7.63
CA ARG A 164 -5.34 -14.00 -8.81
C ARG A 164 -5.09 -12.54 -8.48
N VAL A 165 -5.39 -12.11 -7.27
CA VAL A 165 -5.25 -10.74 -6.78
C VAL A 165 -4.36 -10.76 -5.55
N GLN A 166 -3.34 -9.90 -5.54
CA GLN A 166 -2.49 -9.74 -4.36
C GLN A 166 -3.27 -9.00 -3.26
N LEU A 167 -3.14 -9.46 -2.03
CA LEU A 167 -3.77 -8.84 -0.87
C LEU A 167 -2.72 -8.13 -0.02
N TRP A 168 -2.84 -6.83 0.06
CA TRP A 168 -1.95 -5.97 0.82
C TRP A 168 -2.66 -5.47 2.08
N VAL A 169 -1.95 -5.34 3.17
CA VAL A 169 -2.49 -4.77 4.41
C VAL A 169 -1.67 -3.56 4.81
N ASP A 170 -2.36 -2.46 5.02
CA ASP A 170 -1.78 -1.18 5.42
C ASP A 170 -2.32 -0.72 6.77
N GLY A 171 -1.47 -0.07 7.56
CA GLY A 171 -1.81 0.50 8.85
C GLY A 171 -1.45 -0.38 10.06
N GLY A 172 -0.51 0.09 10.89
CA GLY A 172 -0.16 -0.51 12.19
C GLY A 172 0.47 -1.91 12.14
N VAL A 173 0.85 -2.40 10.95
CA VAL A 173 1.56 -3.68 10.81
C VAL A 173 2.98 -3.58 11.38
N ASN A 174 3.43 -4.62 12.08
CA ASN A 174 4.73 -4.71 12.71
C ASN A 174 5.15 -6.18 12.90
N GLU A 175 6.35 -6.42 13.39
CA GLU A 175 6.90 -7.77 13.57
C GLU A 175 6.00 -8.70 14.42
N THR A 176 5.22 -8.15 15.37
CA THR A 176 4.36 -8.94 16.27
C THR A 176 3.11 -9.46 15.59
N ASN A 177 2.41 -8.59 14.81
CA ASN A 177 1.13 -8.95 14.18
C ASN A 177 1.26 -9.48 12.74
N LEU A 178 2.41 -9.27 12.08
CA LEU A 178 2.69 -9.73 10.72
C LEU A 178 2.38 -11.22 10.49
N PRO A 179 2.75 -12.17 11.42
CA PRO A 179 2.40 -13.57 11.23
C PRO A 179 0.89 -13.82 11.11
N ASP A 180 0.05 -13.06 11.82
CA ASP A 180 -1.41 -13.19 11.73
C ASP A 180 -1.95 -12.61 10.43
N VAL A 181 -1.37 -11.50 9.97
CA VAL A 181 -1.69 -10.86 8.69
C VAL A 181 -1.44 -11.83 7.53
N ILE A 182 -0.28 -12.50 7.51
CA ILE A 182 0.05 -13.48 6.47
C ILE A 182 -0.82 -14.73 6.54
N ARG A 183 -1.08 -15.25 7.75
CA ARG A 183 -2.00 -16.39 7.94
C ARG A 183 -3.43 -16.07 7.50
N ALA A 184 -3.84 -14.81 7.59
CA ALA A 184 -5.14 -14.38 7.06
C ALA A 184 -5.21 -14.38 5.53
N GLY A 185 -4.07 -14.39 4.85
CA GLY A 185 -4.01 -14.47 3.39
C GLY A 185 -3.29 -13.31 2.71
N ALA A 186 -2.71 -12.37 3.45
CA ALA A 186 -1.96 -11.27 2.85
C ALA A 186 -0.69 -11.77 2.13
N ASP A 187 -0.36 -11.11 1.01
CA ASP A 187 0.85 -11.32 0.22
C ASP A 187 1.89 -10.24 0.51
N ALA A 188 1.41 -9.05 0.86
CA ALA A 188 2.23 -7.89 1.08
C ALA A 188 1.73 -7.05 2.26
N VAL A 189 2.61 -6.20 2.77
CA VAL A 189 2.25 -5.19 3.77
C VAL A 189 2.89 -3.84 3.48
N VAL A 190 2.15 -2.79 3.80
CA VAL A 190 2.68 -1.43 3.90
C VAL A 190 3.05 -1.18 5.36
N VAL A 191 4.26 -0.64 5.58
CA VAL A 191 4.76 -0.35 6.93
C VAL A 191 5.46 1.01 6.98
N GLY A 192 5.06 1.85 7.90
CA GLY A 192 5.71 3.12 8.16
C GLY A 192 6.69 3.03 9.35
N ARG A 193 6.18 3.30 10.55
CA ARG A 193 6.98 3.39 11.79
C ARG A 193 7.75 2.11 12.17
N ALA A 194 7.27 0.93 11.76
CA ALA A 194 8.00 -0.31 12.00
C ALA A 194 9.35 -0.37 11.26
N VAL A 195 9.51 0.43 10.21
CA VAL A 195 10.77 0.60 9.46
C VAL A 195 11.40 1.95 9.80
N PHE A 196 10.77 3.07 9.46
CA PHE A 196 11.38 4.40 9.57
C PHE A 196 11.47 4.95 11.01
N GLY A 197 10.73 4.37 11.96
CA GLY A 197 10.86 4.68 13.39
C GLY A 197 12.02 3.94 14.09
N GLN A 198 12.82 3.17 13.35
CA GLN A 198 13.95 2.43 13.89
C GLN A 198 15.29 3.13 13.59
N ASP A 199 16.29 2.88 14.41
CA ASP A 199 17.63 3.45 14.22
C ASP A 199 18.26 3.01 12.89
N ASP A 200 18.00 1.75 12.48
CA ASP A 200 18.42 1.17 11.21
C ASP A 200 17.20 0.65 10.44
N PRO A 201 16.61 1.47 9.55
CA PRO A 201 15.45 1.09 8.73
C PRO A 201 15.70 -0.12 7.82
N ILE A 202 16.91 -0.26 7.27
CA ILE A 202 17.24 -1.39 6.39
C ILE A 202 17.25 -2.70 7.19
N ALA A 203 17.89 -2.71 8.35
CA ALA A 203 17.87 -3.88 9.21
C ALA A 203 16.43 -4.24 9.68
N ALA A 204 15.60 -3.24 9.96
CA ALA A 204 14.20 -3.44 10.31
C ALA A 204 13.40 -4.03 9.13
N ALA A 205 13.54 -3.47 7.92
CA ALA A 205 12.91 -3.99 6.72
C ALA A 205 13.30 -5.46 6.47
N ARG A 206 14.58 -5.79 6.52
CA ARG A 206 15.08 -7.17 6.35
C ARG A 206 14.52 -8.13 7.39
N ARG A 207 14.33 -7.70 8.65
CA ARG A 207 13.70 -8.54 9.68
C ARG A 207 12.23 -8.83 9.34
N ILE A 208 11.49 -7.81 8.92
CA ILE A 208 10.08 -7.93 8.52
C ILE A 208 9.96 -8.84 7.30
N GLU A 209 10.78 -8.65 6.27
CA GLU A 209 10.81 -9.52 5.08
C GLU A 209 11.11 -10.98 5.43
N LYS A 210 12.07 -11.20 6.33
CA LYS A 210 12.41 -12.56 6.79
C LYS A 210 11.22 -13.20 7.50
N ILE A 211 10.56 -12.51 8.43
CA ILE A 211 9.37 -13.02 9.13
C ILE A 211 8.28 -13.33 8.11
N GLY A 212 8.06 -12.43 7.14
CA GLY A 212 7.07 -12.57 6.08
C GLY A 212 7.29 -13.83 5.25
N ASN A 213 8.50 -14.01 4.72
CA ASN A 213 8.85 -15.18 3.91
C ASN A 213 8.77 -16.48 4.71
N ASP A 214 9.26 -16.49 5.96
CA ASP A 214 9.18 -17.66 6.85
C ASP A 214 7.71 -18.06 7.14
N CYS A 215 6.81 -17.09 7.25
CA CYS A 215 5.37 -17.32 7.44
C CYS A 215 4.70 -17.84 6.18
N LEU A 216 4.97 -17.26 5.01
CA LEU A 216 4.44 -17.73 3.74
C LEU A 216 4.82 -19.18 3.46
N ALA A 217 6.09 -19.53 3.70
CA ALA A 217 6.58 -20.90 3.53
C ALA A 217 5.81 -21.89 4.43
N LYS A 218 5.56 -21.50 5.70
CA LYS A 218 4.77 -22.33 6.65
C LYS A 218 3.30 -22.46 6.23
N CYS A 219 2.76 -21.50 5.49
CA CYS A 219 1.39 -21.55 4.95
C CYS A 219 1.29 -22.28 3.60
N GLY A 220 2.40 -22.77 3.03
CA GLY A 220 2.44 -23.40 1.70
C GLY A 220 2.21 -22.45 0.55
N ARG A 221 2.53 -21.16 0.74
CA ARG A 221 2.33 -20.06 -0.22
C ARG A 221 3.65 -19.42 -0.70
N ALA A 222 4.76 -20.12 -0.55
CA ALA A 222 6.11 -19.63 -0.94
C ALA A 222 6.38 -19.76 -2.44
#